data_5c94844aa257417447b921cfc13db422
#
_entry.id   5c94844aa257417447b921cfc13db422
#
_cell.length_a   1.000
_cell.length_b   1.000
_cell.length_c   1.000
_cell.angle_alpha   90.00
_cell.angle_beta   90.00
_cell.angle_gamma   90.00
#
_symmetry.space_group_name_H-M   'P 1'
#
loop_
_entity.id
_entity.type
_entity.pdbx_description
1 polymer ?
#
loop_
_entity_poly.entity_id
_entity_poly.type
_entity_poly.pdbx_seq_one_letter_code
_entity_poly.pdbx_strand_id
1 'polypeptide(L)'
;MNKNDLIMTILKGRTLIVLTLLVIFFSFASESFFTSQSLLLVAKHVALYGILGIGMTYVLVTGGIDLSVGSVVGLSGMISGLLINHGLTVFGYTIYFSVPVIVLIAICIGVIVGAVNGVIITKFAVAPFIATLGMMYVARGAANLTSAGATFPNLVGKEALGNTGFEIFGRDIMGFPVAVMILIVIALIAAVILRKTPFGWHILAIGGNERASKLSGVHVDADKILVYMFSGACAAVVGIIATSQLVASHPMTGNTWEMNAI
;
A
#
# COMPACT_ATOMS: atom_id res chain seq x y z
N MET A 1 -37.59 1.25 -25.79
CA MET A 1 -36.27 1.86 -25.55
C MET A 1 -35.87 2.53 -26.84
N ASN A 2 -35.66 3.85 -26.81
CA ASN A 2 -35.37 4.61 -28.05
C ASN A 2 -33.95 4.24 -28.51
N LYS A 3 -33.68 4.22 -29.83
CA LYS A 3 -32.38 3.87 -30.39
C LYS A 3 -31.24 4.70 -29.78
N ASN A 4 -31.52 5.96 -29.46
CA ASN A 4 -30.56 6.87 -28.81
C ASN A 4 -30.26 6.48 -27.34
N ASP A 5 -31.31 5.98 -26.61
CA ASP A 5 -31.10 5.52 -25.23
C ASP A 5 -30.27 4.24 -25.16
N LEU A 6 -30.45 3.34 -26.13
CA LEU A 6 -29.64 2.12 -26.23
C LEU A 6 -28.18 2.46 -26.52
N ILE A 7 -27.92 3.37 -27.49
CA ILE A 7 -26.54 3.79 -27.82
C ILE A 7 -25.89 4.47 -26.63
N MET A 8 -26.60 5.34 -25.91
CA MET A 8 -26.07 6.01 -24.71
C MET A 8 -25.77 5.02 -23.57
N THR A 9 -26.60 3.98 -23.40
CA THR A 9 -26.37 2.92 -22.39
C THR A 9 -25.14 2.09 -22.76
N ILE A 10 -24.98 1.72 -24.03
CA ILE A 10 -23.80 1.00 -24.53
C ILE A 10 -22.54 1.85 -24.35
N LEU A 11 -22.58 3.15 -24.69
CA LEU A 11 -21.45 4.04 -24.53
C LEU A 11 -21.06 4.23 -23.06
N LYS A 12 -22.02 4.31 -22.15
CA LYS A 12 -21.76 4.37 -20.71
C LYS A 12 -21.16 3.07 -20.17
N GLY A 13 -21.61 1.92 -20.70
CA GLY A 13 -21.15 0.59 -20.30
C GLY A 13 -19.94 0.05 -21.08
N ARG A 14 -19.36 0.83 -21.99
CA ARG A 14 -18.32 0.36 -22.93
C ARG A 14 -17.16 -0.37 -22.26
N THR A 15 -16.66 0.15 -21.14
CA THR A 15 -15.54 -0.45 -20.39
C THR A 15 -15.93 -1.81 -19.83
N LEU A 16 -17.13 -1.93 -19.29
CA LEU A 16 -17.65 -3.18 -18.72
C LEU A 16 -17.93 -4.20 -19.82
N ILE A 17 -18.42 -3.77 -20.97
CA ILE A 17 -18.65 -4.61 -22.15
C ILE A 17 -17.31 -5.18 -22.65
N VAL A 18 -16.29 -4.31 -22.83
CA VAL A 18 -14.96 -4.75 -23.26
C VAL A 18 -14.35 -5.73 -22.26
N LEU A 19 -14.44 -5.43 -20.95
CA LEU A 19 -13.96 -6.33 -19.91
C LEU A 19 -14.66 -7.69 -20.00
N THR A 20 -15.98 -7.70 -20.12
CA THR A 20 -16.77 -8.96 -20.22
C THR A 20 -16.37 -9.76 -21.45
N LEU A 21 -16.20 -9.10 -22.61
CA LEU A 21 -15.76 -9.76 -23.83
C LEU A 21 -14.35 -10.36 -23.69
N LEU A 22 -13.42 -9.64 -23.04
CA LEU A 22 -12.08 -10.16 -22.76
C LEU A 22 -12.14 -11.37 -21.81
N VAL A 23 -12.93 -11.32 -20.75
CA VAL A 23 -13.12 -12.44 -19.82
C VAL A 23 -13.68 -13.65 -20.56
N ILE A 24 -14.71 -13.48 -21.38
CA ILE A 24 -15.29 -14.54 -22.19
C ILE A 24 -14.25 -15.10 -23.17
N PHE A 25 -13.54 -14.24 -23.89
CA PHE A 25 -12.52 -14.68 -24.85
C PHE A 25 -11.44 -15.53 -24.17
N PHE A 26 -10.85 -15.05 -23.07
CA PHE A 26 -9.80 -15.80 -22.37
C PHE A 26 -10.32 -17.07 -21.68
N SER A 27 -11.60 -17.13 -21.31
CA SER A 27 -12.22 -18.33 -20.76
C SER A 27 -12.23 -19.49 -21.76
N PHE A 28 -12.33 -19.19 -23.05
CA PHE A 28 -12.27 -20.20 -24.12
C PHE A 28 -10.85 -20.38 -24.66
N ALA A 29 -10.02 -19.33 -24.62
CA ALA A 29 -8.67 -19.36 -25.17
C ALA A 29 -7.64 -20.04 -24.25
N SER A 30 -7.89 -20.12 -22.94
CA SER A 30 -6.95 -20.67 -21.96
C SER A 30 -7.63 -21.54 -20.93
N GLU A 31 -7.24 -22.82 -20.86
CA GLU A 31 -7.74 -23.78 -19.87
C GLU A 31 -7.40 -23.37 -18.43
N SER A 32 -6.32 -22.59 -18.24
CA SER A 32 -5.86 -22.13 -16.93
C SER A 32 -6.58 -20.88 -16.42
N PHE A 33 -7.42 -20.22 -17.24
CA PHE A 33 -7.98 -18.90 -16.91
C PHE A 33 -8.93 -18.96 -15.69
N PHE A 34 -9.82 -19.93 -15.62
CA PHE A 34 -10.78 -20.12 -14.51
C PHE A 34 -10.35 -21.21 -13.53
N THR A 35 -9.06 -21.44 -13.35
CA THR A 35 -8.58 -22.34 -12.29
C THR A 35 -8.62 -21.66 -10.93
N SER A 36 -8.76 -22.45 -9.87
CA SER A 36 -8.68 -21.95 -8.50
C SER A 36 -7.37 -21.21 -8.23
N GLN A 37 -6.27 -21.65 -8.83
CA GLN A 37 -4.96 -21.00 -8.71
C GLN A 37 -4.94 -19.61 -9.33
N SER A 38 -5.49 -19.45 -10.55
CA SER A 38 -5.60 -18.14 -11.20
C SER A 38 -6.47 -17.19 -10.41
N LEU A 39 -7.60 -17.64 -9.89
CA LEU A 39 -8.50 -16.82 -9.08
C LEU A 39 -7.84 -16.39 -7.76
N LEU A 40 -7.11 -17.27 -7.09
CA LEU A 40 -6.35 -16.95 -5.90
C LEU A 40 -5.23 -15.93 -6.19
N LEU A 41 -4.54 -16.06 -7.32
CA LEU A 41 -3.51 -15.11 -7.75
C LEU A 41 -4.13 -13.72 -7.99
N VAL A 42 -5.26 -13.65 -8.69
CA VAL A 42 -6.00 -12.39 -8.89
C VAL A 42 -6.41 -11.80 -7.54
N ALA A 43 -6.93 -12.61 -6.63
CA ALA A 43 -7.33 -12.15 -5.30
C ALA A 43 -6.14 -11.58 -4.49
N LYS A 44 -4.95 -12.19 -4.59
CA LYS A 44 -3.71 -11.67 -3.99
C LYS A 44 -3.34 -10.30 -4.55
N HIS A 45 -3.37 -10.13 -5.87
CA HIS A 45 -3.10 -8.82 -6.50
C HIS A 45 -4.14 -7.77 -6.13
N VAL A 46 -5.43 -8.13 -6.15
CA VAL A 46 -6.52 -7.23 -5.68
C VAL A 46 -6.29 -6.81 -4.24
N ALA A 47 -5.81 -7.70 -3.37
CA ALA A 47 -5.51 -7.35 -1.99
C ALA A 47 -4.39 -6.31 -1.88
N LEU A 48 -3.28 -6.47 -2.62
CA LEU A 48 -2.17 -5.52 -2.61
C LEU A 48 -2.61 -4.13 -3.07
N TYR A 49 -3.22 -4.05 -4.27
CA TYR A 49 -3.68 -2.76 -4.81
C TYR A 49 -4.85 -2.18 -4.02
N GLY A 50 -5.73 -3.02 -3.46
CA GLY A 50 -6.84 -2.60 -2.62
C GLY A 50 -6.37 -1.91 -1.33
N ILE A 51 -5.34 -2.45 -0.65
CA ILE A 51 -4.75 -1.82 0.54
C ILE A 51 -4.11 -0.47 0.18
N LEU A 52 -3.35 -0.39 -0.93
CA LEU A 52 -2.81 0.88 -1.42
C LEU A 52 -3.92 1.88 -1.75
N GLY A 53 -4.97 1.44 -2.46
CA GLY A 53 -6.13 2.26 -2.82
C GLY A 53 -6.89 2.79 -1.61
N ILE A 54 -6.98 2.02 -0.50
CA ILE A 54 -7.56 2.50 0.76
C ILE A 54 -6.74 3.67 1.31
N GLY A 55 -5.41 3.52 1.42
CA GLY A 55 -4.54 4.60 1.86
C GLY A 55 -4.65 5.83 0.96
N MET A 56 -4.60 5.62 -0.36
CA MET A 56 -4.72 6.67 -1.37
C MET A 56 -6.08 7.37 -1.33
N THR A 57 -7.17 6.67 -1.04
CA THR A 57 -8.52 7.26 -0.92
C THR A 57 -8.53 8.37 0.13
N TYR A 58 -7.91 8.19 1.29
CA TYR A 58 -7.83 9.22 2.32
C TYR A 58 -7.07 10.45 1.83
N VAL A 59 -5.96 10.24 1.10
CA VAL A 59 -5.16 11.32 0.52
C VAL A 59 -5.96 12.08 -0.54
N LEU A 60 -6.62 11.35 -1.46
CA LEU A 60 -7.43 11.94 -2.53
C LEU A 60 -8.62 12.75 -1.99
N VAL A 61 -9.29 12.26 -0.94
CA VAL A 61 -10.41 12.96 -0.29
C VAL A 61 -9.94 14.31 0.28
N THR A 62 -8.72 14.43 0.76
CA THR A 62 -8.16 15.73 1.21
C THR A 62 -7.59 16.60 0.09
N GLY A 63 -7.78 16.21 -1.17
CA GLY A 63 -7.29 16.93 -2.35
C GLY A 63 -5.79 16.74 -2.62
N GLY A 64 -5.16 15.73 -2.00
CA GLY A 64 -3.76 15.38 -2.23
C GLY A 64 -3.57 14.21 -3.19
N ILE A 65 -2.31 13.93 -3.56
CA ILE A 65 -1.87 12.72 -4.27
C ILE A 65 -0.58 12.26 -3.59
N ASP A 66 -0.44 10.93 -3.39
CA ASP A 66 0.77 10.35 -2.80
C ASP A 66 1.47 9.40 -3.78
N LEU A 67 2.45 9.92 -4.51
CA LEU A 67 3.25 9.14 -5.45
C LEU A 67 4.34 8.31 -4.78
N SER A 68 4.56 8.50 -3.47
CA SER A 68 5.63 7.77 -2.77
C SER A 68 5.25 6.36 -2.36
N VAL A 69 3.94 5.99 -2.39
CA VAL A 69 3.44 4.71 -1.88
C VAL A 69 4.15 3.49 -2.46
N GLY A 70 4.39 3.47 -3.79
CA GLY A 70 5.10 2.37 -4.44
C GLY A 70 6.56 2.24 -3.99
N SER A 71 7.24 3.34 -3.72
CA SER A 71 8.61 3.33 -3.18
C SER A 71 8.66 2.95 -1.71
N VAL A 72 7.62 3.30 -0.93
CA VAL A 72 7.46 2.87 0.47
C VAL A 72 7.23 1.36 0.55
N VAL A 73 6.47 0.77 -0.39
CA VAL A 73 6.36 -0.69 -0.54
C VAL A 73 7.74 -1.34 -0.67
N GLY A 74 8.57 -0.82 -1.59
CA GLY A 74 9.93 -1.33 -1.77
C GLY A 74 10.80 -1.15 -0.52
N LEU A 75 10.78 0.03 0.09
CA LEU A 75 11.59 0.34 1.27
C LEU A 75 11.22 -0.54 2.47
N SER A 76 9.95 -0.68 2.78
CA SER A 76 9.48 -1.52 3.90
C SER A 76 9.79 -3.00 3.69
N GLY A 77 9.65 -3.49 2.44
CA GLY A 77 10.09 -4.84 2.07
C GLY A 77 11.59 -5.04 2.24
N MET A 78 12.42 -4.07 1.80
CA MET A 78 13.88 -4.14 1.95
C MET A 78 14.33 -4.10 3.41
N ILE A 79 13.70 -3.26 4.24
CA ILE A 79 13.99 -3.23 5.69
C ILE A 79 13.60 -4.57 6.33
N SER A 80 12.45 -5.15 5.97
CA SER A 80 12.06 -6.47 6.46
C SER A 80 13.10 -7.53 6.08
N GLY A 81 13.55 -7.55 4.83
CA GLY A 81 14.57 -8.47 4.35
C GLY A 81 15.94 -8.29 5.04
N LEU A 82 16.36 -7.04 5.24
CA LEU A 82 17.59 -6.72 5.97
C LEU A 82 17.55 -7.29 7.40
N LEU A 83 16.45 -7.02 8.12
CA LEU A 83 16.31 -7.43 9.52
C LEU A 83 16.20 -8.95 9.68
N ILE A 84 15.57 -9.66 8.73
CA ILE A 84 15.48 -11.12 8.75
C ILE A 84 16.84 -11.76 8.47
N ASN A 85 17.56 -11.32 7.42
CA ASN A 85 18.77 -11.99 6.97
C ASN A 85 20.02 -11.55 7.73
N HIS A 86 20.14 -10.25 8.03
CA HIS A 86 21.38 -9.67 8.60
C HIS A 86 21.17 -9.14 10.03
N GLY A 87 19.92 -8.88 10.45
CA GLY A 87 19.69 -8.18 11.71
C GLY A 87 20.13 -6.72 11.65
N LEU A 88 20.22 -6.07 12.80
CA LEU A 88 20.69 -4.70 12.96
C LEU A 88 22.02 -4.71 13.70
N THR A 89 23.10 -4.28 13.03
CA THR A 89 24.43 -4.19 13.65
C THR A 89 24.63 -2.79 14.25
N VAL A 90 24.78 -2.73 15.57
CA VAL A 90 25.02 -1.51 16.34
C VAL A 90 26.24 -1.72 17.23
N PHE A 91 27.24 -0.85 17.13
CA PHE A 91 28.49 -0.93 17.91
C PHE A 91 29.19 -2.31 17.87
N GLY A 92 29.14 -3.01 16.72
CA GLY A 92 29.75 -4.33 16.53
C GLY A 92 28.93 -5.52 17.03
N TYR A 93 27.78 -5.30 17.63
CA TYR A 93 26.83 -6.35 18.02
C TYR A 93 25.69 -6.43 16.99
N THR A 94 25.36 -7.63 16.54
CA THR A 94 24.22 -7.86 15.65
C THR A 94 23.01 -8.31 16.46
N ILE A 95 21.95 -7.54 16.39
CA ILE A 95 20.66 -7.80 17.06
C ILE A 95 19.70 -8.37 16.03
N TYR A 96 19.13 -9.53 16.33
CA TYR A 96 18.04 -10.14 15.54
C TYR A 96 16.71 -9.89 16.22
N PHE A 97 15.69 -9.70 15.41
CA PHE A 97 14.35 -9.38 15.91
C PHE A 97 13.35 -10.49 15.52
N SER A 98 12.37 -10.70 16.37
CA SER A 98 11.24 -11.56 16.04
C SER A 98 10.38 -10.94 14.93
N VAL A 99 9.66 -11.77 14.18
CA VAL A 99 8.82 -11.35 13.05
C VAL A 99 7.84 -10.21 13.41
N PRO A 100 7.11 -10.26 14.54
CA PRO A 100 6.22 -9.16 14.93
C PRO A 100 6.94 -7.81 15.09
N VAL A 101 8.16 -7.83 15.62
CA VAL A 101 8.98 -6.61 15.77
C VAL A 101 9.45 -6.10 14.40
N ILE A 102 9.87 -6.99 13.50
CA ILE A 102 10.25 -6.64 12.12
C ILE A 102 9.07 -5.97 11.39
N VAL A 103 7.87 -6.56 11.49
CA VAL A 103 6.63 -6.00 10.93
C VAL A 103 6.35 -4.60 11.50
N LEU A 104 6.46 -4.44 12.81
CA LEU A 104 6.24 -3.14 13.47
C LEU A 104 7.25 -2.09 12.97
N ILE A 105 8.54 -2.44 12.88
CA ILE A 105 9.58 -1.54 12.37
C ILE A 105 9.27 -1.13 10.93
N ALA A 106 8.92 -2.08 10.07
CA ALA A 106 8.59 -1.80 8.66
C ALA A 106 7.38 -0.86 8.53
N ILE A 107 6.32 -1.07 9.34
CA ILE A 107 5.15 -0.18 9.37
C ILE A 107 5.54 1.21 9.90
N CYS A 108 6.33 1.28 10.97
CA CYS A 108 6.80 2.56 11.52
C CYS A 108 7.58 3.38 10.48
N ILE A 109 8.41 2.73 9.65
CA ILE A 109 9.12 3.42 8.56
C ILE A 109 8.14 4.00 7.54
N GLY A 110 7.11 3.25 7.13
CA GLY A 110 6.07 3.78 6.24
C GLY A 110 5.33 4.97 6.85
N VAL A 111 4.97 4.86 8.14
CA VAL A 111 4.34 5.96 8.90
C VAL A 111 5.24 7.21 8.96
N ILE A 112 6.55 7.02 9.20
CA ILE A 112 7.53 8.13 9.24
C ILE A 112 7.64 8.80 7.87
N VAL A 113 7.75 8.02 6.79
CA VAL A 113 7.79 8.57 5.43
C VAL A 113 6.53 9.37 5.12
N GLY A 114 5.35 8.82 5.48
CA GLY A 114 4.07 9.53 5.35
C GLY A 114 4.02 10.81 6.20
N ALA A 115 4.51 10.76 7.45
CA ALA A 115 4.60 11.93 8.32
C ALA A 115 5.48 13.04 7.72
N VAL A 116 6.63 12.68 7.16
CA VAL A 116 7.53 13.62 6.48
C VAL A 116 6.83 14.26 5.28
N ASN A 117 6.13 13.47 4.44
CA ASN A 117 5.33 14.01 3.35
C ASN A 117 4.27 15.00 3.87
N GLY A 118 3.50 14.61 4.87
CA GLY A 118 2.47 15.44 5.47
C GLY A 118 3.02 16.76 6.02
N VAL A 119 4.16 16.72 6.71
CA VAL A 119 4.85 17.92 7.23
C VAL A 119 5.32 18.83 6.08
N ILE A 120 5.96 18.29 5.05
CA ILE A 120 6.42 19.07 3.90
C ILE A 120 5.24 19.77 3.22
N ILE A 121 4.13 19.07 3.03
CA ILE A 121 2.94 19.60 2.37
C ILE A 121 2.27 20.69 3.23
N THR A 122 2.13 20.47 4.54
CA THR A 122 1.35 21.38 5.40
C THR A 122 2.18 22.53 5.95
N LYS A 123 3.42 22.29 6.41
CA LYS A 123 4.25 23.31 7.07
C LYS A 123 5.08 24.13 6.08
N PHE A 124 5.51 23.51 4.99
CA PHE A 124 6.27 24.23 3.95
C PHE A 124 5.40 24.63 2.76
N ALA A 125 4.09 24.31 2.80
CA ALA A 125 3.12 24.65 1.75
C ALA A 125 3.55 24.16 0.35
N VAL A 126 4.25 23.02 0.28
CA VAL A 126 4.67 22.41 -0.98
C VAL A 126 3.48 21.66 -1.57
N ALA A 127 3.29 21.75 -2.88
CA ALA A 127 2.22 21.01 -3.56
C ALA A 127 2.38 19.50 -3.34
N PRO A 128 1.31 18.77 -3.00
CA PRO A 128 1.36 17.35 -2.69
C PRO A 128 2.10 16.51 -3.72
N PHE A 129 1.82 16.72 -5.00
CA PHE A 129 2.47 16.04 -6.10
C PHE A 129 4.01 16.20 -6.07
N ILE A 130 4.50 17.43 -5.82
CA ILE A 130 5.95 17.72 -5.82
C ILE A 130 6.63 17.06 -4.61
N ALA A 131 6.01 17.19 -3.42
CA ALA A 131 6.55 16.61 -2.19
C ALA A 131 6.64 15.09 -2.28
N THR A 132 5.56 14.43 -2.70
CA THR A 132 5.49 12.96 -2.77
C THR A 132 6.30 12.39 -3.93
N LEU A 133 6.44 13.11 -5.06
CA LEU A 133 7.37 12.75 -6.12
C LEU A 133 8.83 12.79 -5.63
N GLY A 134 9.22 13.84 -4.91
CA GLY A 134 10.55 13.91 -4.28
C GLY A 134 10.77 12.76 -3.30
N MET A 135 9.79 12.49 -2.44
CA MET A 135 9.86 11.39 -1.48
C MET A 135 9.89 10.01 -2.16
N MET A 136 9.25 9.84 -3.30
CA MET A 136 9.32 8.61 -4.10
C MET A 136 10.78 8.26 -4.43
N TYR A 137 11.57 9.22 -4.88
CA TYR A 137 12.99 9.01 -5.18
C TYR A 137 13.83 8.82 -3.93
N VAL A 138 13.54 9.55 -2.85
CA VAL A 138 14.24 9.40 -1.56
C VAL A 138 14.02 8.00 -0.98
N ALA A 139 12.76 7.55 -0.90
CA ALA A 139 12.43 6.23 -0.40
C ALA A 139 13.00 5.11 -1.29
N ARG A 140 12.96 5.28 -2.63
CA ARG A 140 13.56 4.34 -3.57
C ARG A 140 15.09 4.29 -3.45
N GLY A 141 15.74 5.43 -3.29
CA GLY A 141 17.17 5.53 -3.02
C GLY A 141 17.54 4.84 -1.70
N ALA A 142 16.79 5.09 -0.63
CA ALA A 142 16.95 4.42 0.64
C ALA A 142 16.80 2.89 0.52
N ALA A 143 15.78 2.40 -0.20
CA ALA A 143 15.60 0.97 -0.47
C ALA A 143 16.81 0.35 -1.19
N ASN A 144 17.37 1.05 -2.18
CA ASN A 144 18.58 0.58 -2.88
C ASN A 144 19.82 0.57 -1.97
N LEU A 145 19.96 1.56 -1.09
CA LEU A 145 21.12 1.65 -0.18
C LEU A 145 21.14 0.53 0.87
N THR A 146 19.98 -0.05 1.24
CA THR A 146 19.94 -1.15 2.23
C THR A 146 20.73 -2.39 1.81
N SER A 147 20.91 -2.62 0.51
CA SER A 147 21.54 -3.82 -0.04
C SER A 147 22.50 -3.54 -1.19
N ALA A 148 22.89 -2.27 -1.42
CA ALA A 148 23.63 -1.85 -2.60
C ALA A 148 22.95 -2.29 -3.94
N GLY A 149 21.62 -2.26 -3.97
CA GLY A 149 20.79 -2.65 -5.13
C GLY A 149 20.55 -4.15 -5.28
N ALA A 150 21.10 -4.98 -4.39
CA ALA A 150 20.90 -6.43 -4.43
C ALA A 150 19.55 -6.84 -3.82
N THR A 151 19.13 -8.07 -4.10
CA THR A 151 17.95 -8.71 -3.50
C THR A 151 18.36 -9.41 -2.21
N PHE A 152 17.51 -9.35 -1.17
CA PHE A 152 17.62 -10.27 -0.03
C PHE A 152 16.76 -11.51 -0.33
N PRO A 153 17.37 -12.65 -0.65
CA PRO A 153 16.65 -13.88 -0.95
C PRO A 153 16.34 -14.67 0.33
N ASN A 154 15.45 -15.65 0.20
CA ASN A 154 15.21 -16.69 1.19
C ASN A 154 14.85 -16.16 2.58
N LEU A 155 13.76 -15.36 2.66
CA LEU A 155 13.31 -14.72 3.89
C LEU A 155 12.48 -15.65 4.80
N VAL A 156 12.92 -16.90 4.95
CA VAL A 156 12.30 -17.89 5.85
C VAL A 156 12.68 -17.63 7.30
N GLY A 157 13.84 -17.01 7.52
CA GLY A 157 14.41 -16.81 8.85
C GLY A 157 15.16 -18.06 9.36
N LYS A 158 15.60 -18.00 10.61
CA LYS A 158 16.32 -19.09 11.29
C LYS A 158 15.71 -19.30 12.68
N GLU A 159 15.40 -20.55 13.06
CA GLU A 159 14.86 -20.89 14.38
C GLU A 159 15.77 -20.42 15.51
N ALA A 160 17.08 -20.62 15.35
CA ALA A 160 18.09 -20.19 16.34
C ALA A 160 18.08 -18.67 16.61
N LEU A 161 17.53 -17.86 15.69
CA LEU A 161 17.42 -16.40 15.82
C LEU A 161 16.01 -15.95 16.21
N GLY A 162 15.04 -16.85 16.30
CA GLY A 162 13.64 -16.54 16.65
C GLY A 162 12.92 -15.67 15.63
N ASN A 163 13.36 -15.67 14.34
CA ASN A 163 12.83 -14.82 13.29
C ASN A 163 12.17 -15.59 12.14
N THR A 164 11.71 -16.82 12.38
CA THR A 164 10.95 -17.65 11.44
C THR A 164 9.48 -17.27 11.39
N GLY A 165 8.78 -17.63 10.31
CA GLY A 165 7.33 -17.45 10.17
C GLY A 165 6.91 -16.18 9.42
N PHE A 166 7.86 -15.43 8.83
CA PHE A 166 7.55 -14.24 8.04
C PHE A 166 6.69 -14.57 6.80
N GLU A 167 6.86 -15.76 6.24
CA GLU A 167 6.11 -16.26 5.09
C GLU A 167 4.59 -16.38 5.31
N ILE A 168 4.11 -16.26 6.56
CA ILE A 168 2.67 -16.35 6.88
C ILE A 168 1.85 -15.26 6.16
N PHE A 169 2.42 -14.07 5.96
CA PHE A 169 1.73 -12.96 5.29
C PHE A 169 1.52 -13.21 3.79
N GLY A 170 2.32 -14.10 3.18
CA GLY A 170 2.24 -14.50 1.77
C GLY A 170 1.49 -15.79 1.52
N ARG A 171 1.24 -16.59 2.58
CA ARG A 171 0.60 -17.91 2.48
C ARG A 171 -0.91 -17.84 2.32
N ASP A 172 -1.47 -18.98 1.96
CA ASP A 172 -2.91 -19.23 2.00
C ASP A 172 -3.23 -20.05 3.25
N ILE A 173 -4.21 -19.63 4.03
CA ILE A 173 -4.72 -20.34 5.21
C ILE A 173 -6.12 -20.86 4.87
N MET A 174 -6.33 -22.16 4.97
CA MET A 174 -7.61 -22.82 4.64
C MET A 174 -8.15 -22.46 3.25
N GLY A 175 -7.26 -22.26 2.28
CA GLY A 175 -7.62 -21.88 0.90
C GLY A 175 -7.89 -20.40 0.67
N PHE A 176 -7.74 -19.54 1.70
CA PHE A 176 -7.88 -18.09 1.59
C PHE A 176 -6.52 -17.41 1.73
N PRO A 177 -6.16 -16.48 0.82
CA PRO A 177 -4.93 -15.70 0.95
C PRO A 177 -4.96 -14.80 2.17
N VAL A 178 -3.92 -14.84 3.01
CA VAL A 178 -3.78 -13.95 4.18
C VAL A 178 -3.80 -12.49 3.75
N ALA A 179 -3.28 -12.15 2.59
CA ALA A 179 -3.36 -10.80 2.01
C ALA A 179 -4.80 -10.28 1.91
N VAL A 180 -5.75 -11.15 1.50
CA VAL A 180 -7.18 -10.78 1.41
C VAL A 180 -7.79 -10.57 2.78
N MET A 181 -7.41 -11.39 3.77
CA MET A 181 -7.87 -11.20 5.15
C MET A 181 -7.38 -9.85 5.71
N ILE A 182 -6.13 -9.49 5.46
CA ILE A 182 -5.55 -8.21 5.85
C ILE A 182 -6.28 -7.05 5.15
N LEU A 183 -6.55 -7.17 3.83
CA LEU A 183 -7.34 -6.18 3.10
C LEU A 183 -8.70 -5.95 3.75
N ILE A 184 -9.45 -7.02 4.06
CA ILE A 184 -10.77 -6.91 4.68
C ILE A 184 -10.69 -6.20 6.03
N VAL A 185 -9.73 -6.57 6.86
CA VAL A 185 -9.52 -5.93 8.18
C VAL A 185 -9.22 -4.45 8.03
N ILE A 186 -8.28 -4.08 7.15
CA ILE A 186 -7.91 -2.68 6.89
C ILE A 186 -9.10 -1.92 6.31
N ALA A 187 -9.85 -2.50 5.37
CA ALA A 187 -11.03 -1.88 4.78
C ALA A 187 -12.13 -1.61 5.82
N LEU A 188 -12.38 -2.54 6.72
CA LEU A 188 -13.36 -2.35 7.80
C LEU A 188 -12.90 -1.24 8.76
N ILE A 189 -11.65 -1.26 9.21
CA ILE A 189 -11.08 -0.23 10.09
C ILE A 189 -11.15 1.13 9.40
N ALA A 190 -10.70 1.24 8.17
CA ALA A 190 -10.75 2.46 7.39
C ALA A 190 -12.20 2.96 7.22
N ALA A 191 -13.13 2.09 6.86
CA ALA A 191 -14.55 2.47 6.71
C ALA A 191 -15.16 3.00 8.02
N VAL A 192 -14.81 2.39 9.16
CA VAL A 192 -15.25 2.85 10.49
C VAL A 192 -14.63 4.21 10.80
N ILE A 193 -13.32 4.37 10.60
CA ILE A 193 -12.62 5.64 10.83
C ILE A 193 -13.27 6.75 9.99
N LEU A 194 -13.47 6.52 8.70
CA LEU A 194 -14.01 7.54 7.79
C LEU A 194 -15.46 7.93 8.10
N ARG A 195 -16.30 6.95 8.50
CA ARG A 195 -17.75 7.17 8.65
C ARG A 195 -18.19 7.44 10.08
N LYS A 196 -17.41 7.04 11.09
CA LYS A 196 -17.84 7.01 12.50
C LYS A 196 -16.98 7.82 13.44
N THR A 197 -15.88 8.42 12.97
CA THR A 197 -14.97 9.20 13.83
C THR A 197 -14.94 10.69 13.44
N PRO A 198 -14.62 11.58 14.40
CA PRO A 198 -14.41 12.99 14.11
C PRO A 198 -13.34 13.22 13.03
N PHE A 199 -12.27 12.41 13.04
CA PHE A 199 -11.22 12.48 12.03
C PHE A 199 -11.76 12.25 10.61
N GLY A 200 -12.65 11.28 10.41
CA GLY A 200 -13.30 11.06 9.11
C GLY A 200 -14.14 12.26 8.66
N TRP A 201 -14.90 12.87 9.57
CA TRP A 201 -15.67 14.08 9.27
C TRP A 201 -14.76 15.26 8.91
N HIS A 202 -13.63 15.41 9.59
CA HIS A 202 -12.63 16.46 9.27
C HIS A 202 -12.05 16.24 7.85
N ILE A 203 -11.67 15.01 7.49
CA ILE A 203 -11.15 14.68 6.15
C ILE A 203 -12.15 15.06 5.07
N LEU A 204 -13.42 14.70 5.23
CA LEU A 204 -14.48 15.02 4.27
C LEU A 204 -14.74 16.53 4.18
N ALA A 205 -14.70 17.25 5.30
CA ALA A 205 -14.84 18.69 5.34
C ALA A 205 -13.65 19.40 4.65
N ILE A 206 -12.42 18.94 4.91
CA ILE A 206 -11.18 19.46 4.27
C ILE A 206 -11.28 19.30 2.75
N GLY A 207 -11.73 18.11 2.28
CA GLY A 207 -11.91 17.85 0.84
C GLY A 207 -12.98 18.72 0.19
N GLY A 208 -14.03 19.08 0.93
CA GLY A 208 -15.08 19.98 0.46
C GLY A 208 -14.61 21.45 0.35
N ASN A 209 -14.01 21.99 1.41
CA ASN A 209 -13.43 23.33 1.43
C ASN A 209 -12.42 23.47 2.58
N GLU A 210 -11.14 23.36 2.26
CA GLU A 210 -10.06 23.45 3.25
C GLU A 210 -10.06 24.75 4.04
N ARG A 211 -10.30 25.89 3.35
CA ARG A 211 -10.29 27.20 3.99
C ARG A 211 -11.46 27.37 4.97
N ALA A 212 -12.65 26.92 4.59
CA ALA A 212 -13.82 26.93 5.47
C ALA A 212 -13.63 26.01 6.67
N SER A 213 -13.06 24.81 6.47
CA SER A 213 -12.75 23.87 7.55
C SER A 213 -11.79 24.48 8.57
N LYS A 214 -10.74 25.15 8.11
CA LYS A 214 -9.78 25.85 8.98
C LYS A 214 -10.44 26.97 9.78
N LEU A 215 -11.32 27.76 9.18
CA LEU A 215 -12.06 28.82 9.86
C LEU A 215 -13.08 28.26 10.87
N SER A 216 -13.57 27.05 10.67
CA SER A 216 -14.47 26.33 11.59
C SER A 216 -13.73 25.63 12.75
N GLY A 217 -12.40 25.79 12.87
CA GLY A 217 -11.61 25.28 13.98
C GLY A 217 -11.02 23.87 13.73
N VAL A 218 -11.16 23.30 12.52
CA VAL A 218 -10.52 22.02 12.18
C VAL A 218 -9.00 22.19 12.08
N HIS A 219 -8.25 21.29 12.70
CA HIS A 219 -6.78 21.26 12.65
C HIS A 219 -6.27 20.65 11.33
N VAL A 220 -6.51 21.34 10.21
CA VAL A 220 -6.24 20.86 8.85
C VAL A 220 -4.84 20.29 8.68
N ASP A 221 -3.81 20.96 9.20
CA ASP A 221 -2.43 20.50 9.08
C ASP A 221 -2.21 19.14 9.75
N ALA A 222 -2.73 18.98 10.97
CA ALA A 222 -2.58 17.73 11.73
C ALA A 222 -3.35 16.57 11.05
N ASP A 223 -4.57 16.85 10.61
CA ASP A 223 -5.40 15.86 9.93
C ASP A 223 -4.77 15.42 8.59
N LYS A 224 -4.21 16.34 7.81
CA LYS A 224 -3.46 16.01 6.59
C LYS A 224 -2.22 15.16 6.90
N ILE A 225 -1.42 15.51 7.92
CA ILE A 225 -0.26 14.69 8.31
C ILE A 225 -0.70 13.28 8.65
N LEU A 226 -1.75 13.10 9.44
CA LEU A 226 -2.29 11.78 9.79
C LEU A 226 -2.76 10.98 8.57
N VAL A 227 -3.35 11.64 7.58
CA VAL A 227 -3.76 11.02 6.30
C VAL A 227 -2.56 10.45 5.55
N TYR A 228 -1.46 11.22 5.42
CA TYR A 228 -0.25 10.71 4.77
C TYR A 228 0.44 9.62 5.60
N MET A 229 0.42 9.69 6.93
CA MET A 229 0.91 8.62 7.81
C MET A 229 0.12 7.32 7.58
N PHE A 230 -1.20 7.41 7.46
CA PHE A 230 -2.06 6.26 7.16
C PHE A 230 -1.76 5.66 5.78
N SER A 231 -1.57 6.50 4.74
CA SER A 231 -1.16 6.07 3.41
C SER A 231 0.18 5.32 3.45
N GLY A 232 1.17 5.87 4.15
CA GLY A 232 2.47 5.24 4.34
C GLY A 232 2.41 3.91 5.11
N ALA A 233 1.53 3.83 6.12
CA ALA A 233 1.28 2.57 6.85
C ALA A 233 0.70 1.49 5.93
N CYS A 234 -0.32 1.83 5.11
CA CYS A 234 -0.90 0.93 4.12
C CYS A 234 0.16 0.44 3.12
N ALA A 235 1.00 1.35 2.62
CA ALA A 235 2.08 1.00 1.70
C ALA A 235 3.11 0.04 2.35
N ALA A 236 3.46 0.27 3.62
CA ALA A 236 4.36 -0.63 4.35
C ALA A 236 3.77 -2.03 4.56
N VAL A 237 2.49 -2.14 4.89
CA VAL A 237 1.79 -3.44 4.98
C VAL A 237 1.84 -4.17 3.65
N VAL A 238 1.61 -3.49 2.54
CA VAL A 238 1.73 -4.08 1.20
C VAL A 238 3.16 -4.54 0.92
N GLY A 239 4.18 -3.78 1.33
CA GLY A 239 5.58 -4.18 1.21
C GLY A 239 5.90 -5.47 1.96
N ILE A 240 5.39 -5.62 3.20
CA ILE A 240 5.51 -6.84 4.00
C ILE A 240 4.86 -8.03 3.28
N ILE A 241 3.63 -7.87 2.81
CA ILE A 241 2.88 -8.94 2.11
C ILE A 241 3.60 -9.34 0.82
N ALA A 242 3.99 -8.38 -0.02
CA ALA A 242 4.66 -8.65 -1.30
C ALA A 242 6.00 -9.38 -1.08
N THR A 243 6.80 -8.93 -0.12
CA THR A 243 8.07 -9.55 0.25
C THR A 243 7.87 -10.97 0.80
N SER A 244 6.83 -11.17 1.60
CA SER A 244 6.47 -12.49 2.13
C SER A 244 6.00 -13.45 1.03
N GLN A 245 5.21 -12.97 0.05
CA GLN A 245 4.75 -13.80 -1.08
C GLN A 245 5.91 -14.27 -1.95
N LEU A 246 6.91 -13.42 -2.17
CA LEU A 246 8.08 -13.73 -2.97
C LEU A 246 9.16 -14.49 -2.18
N VAL A 247 9.04 -14.56 -0.85
CA VAL A 247 10.09 -15.02 0.07
C VAL A 247 11.44 -14.33 -0.22
N ALA A 248 11.38 -13.13 -0.77
CA ALA A 248 12.51 -12.31 -1.18
C ALA A 248 12.12 -10.83 -1.18
N SER A 249 13.06 -9.93 -0.89
CA SER A 249 12.84 -8.49 -1.04
C SER A 249 13.74 -7.91 -2.12
N HIS A 250 13.16 -7.08 -2.98
CA HIS A 250 13.87 -6.42 -4.05
C HIS A 250 13.61 -4.90 -3.98
N PRO A 251 14.63 -4.05 -4.14
CA PRO A 251 14.47 -2.60 -3.97
C PRO A 251 13.51 -1.96 -4.99
N MET A 252 13.29 -2.60 -6.14
CA MET A 252 12.34 -2.14 -7.16
C MET A 252 10.93 -2.69 -6.98
N THR A 253 10.64 -3.45 -5.91
CA THR A 253 9.26 -3.86 -5.59
C THR A 253 8.37 -2.63 -5.44
N GLY A 254 7.14 -2.72 -5.96
CA GLY A 254 6.21 -1.60 -5.91
C GLY A 254 6.51 -0.47 -6.92
N ASN A 255 7.44 -0.65 -7.86
CA ASN A 255 7.65 0.36 -8.89
C ASN A 255 6.41 0.50 -9.77
N THR A 256 5.96 1.74 -10.00
CA THR A 256 4.72 2.11 -10.72
C THR A 256 3.40 1.70 -10.05
N TRP A 257 3.42 1.11 -8.85
CA TRP A 257 2.19 0.69 -8.17
C TRP A 257 1.35 1.87 -7.67
N GLU A 258 1.94 3.05 -7.50
CA GLU A 258 1.22 4.30 -7.24
C GLU A 258 0.16 4.59 -8.30
N MET A 259 0.45 4.27 -9.58
CA MET A 259 -0.50 4.46 -10.68
C MET A 259 -1.69 3.51 -10.63
N ASN A 260 -1.52 2.34 -10.01
CA ASN A 260 -2.61 1.37 -9.83
C ASN A 260 -3.43 1.65 -8.56
N ALA A 261 -2.91 2.50 -7.65
CA ALA A 261 -3.57 2.87 -6.41
C ALA A 261 -4.48 4.11 -6.57
N ILE A 262 -4.24 4.93 -7.57
CA ILE A 262 -5.06 6.10 -7.97
C ILE A 262 -6.24 5.65 -8.82
#